data_531d5c351585b42b2de97b39e6a61d1f
#
_entry.id   531d5c351585b42b2de97b39e6a61d1f
#
_cell.length_a   1.000
_cell.length_b   1.000
_cell.length_c   1.000
_cell.angle_alpha   90.00
_cell.angle_beta   90.00
_cell.angle_gamma   90.00
#
_symmetry.space_group_name_H-M   'P 1'
#
loop_
_entity.id
_entity.type
_entity.pdbx_description
1 polymer ?
#
loop_
_entity_poly.entity_id
_entity_poly.type
_entity_poly.pdbx_seq_one_letter_code
_entity_poly.pdbx_strand_id
1 'polypeptide(L)'
;MKQCIKIGIRNNLIYLLMLIIFNFLRKVDFIVLDKVFELKISIIFTFLMFLGEFLAGLIIYKYQISFLQNKKTNIVNGVELISWRLEIKPRDSKVKIYLLLFLASLFDFIEFLISTDSIPKFECMSKTLEIRLSSFLTLSSAFFSIYVLKLQIYKHHIFSLLIILACLIIIGISEYFFQYFDNKRTKEDFFQVLFSVLGVHFFNSLLDSLDKYLLEYDFVNPFQALMFEGGFGIILSIIYLFINRKSSFAEIIDIYNKNENNIIKFIFLIICLSLYLLLNGGRNAYRFVTNKIYSPMAKTLTDYILNPFFIIYYFFFEDDFIGGKQNKQDIFYFVLNLILSIIVVFCGCIYNEFLVLFCYNLDHDTHSQVALRSEAKECIEFGENFEDNSSEEENENKDTPNDS
;
A
#
# COMPACT_ATOMS: atom_id res chain seq x y z
N MET A 1 -24.95 -26.92 7.42
CA MET A 1 -24.11 -25.76 7.77
C MET A 1 -24.19 -24.78 6.61
N LYS A 2 -24.89 -23.65 6.74
CA LYS A 2 -24.86 -22.61 5.71
C LYS A 2 -23.43 -22.10 5.64
N GLN A 3 -22.87 -21.96 4.44
CA GLN A 3 -21.54 -21.37 4.27
C GLN A 3 -21.57 -19.94 4.85
N CYS A 4 -20.92 -19.75 5.99
CA CYS A 4 -20.85 -18.44 6.63
C CYS A 4 -19.78 -17.51 5.99
N ILE A 5 -18.92 -18.08 5.14
CA ILE A 5 -17.80 -17.36 4.52
C ILE A 5 -17.73 -17.74 3.04
N LYS A 6 -17.57 -16.76 2.17
CA LYS A 6 -17.30 -16.94 0.75
C LYS A 6 -16.02 -16.17 0.37
N ILE A 7 -15.19 -16.78 -0.48
CA ILE A 7 -14.01 -16.11 -1.04
C ILE A 7 -14.48 -15.26 -2.21
N GLY A 8 -14.24 -13.95 -2.11
CA GLY A 8 -14.48 -13.01 -3.19
C GLY A 8 -13.38 -13.13 -4.25
N ILE A 9 -13.73 -13.51 -5.48
CA ILE A 9 -12.79 -13.51 -6.60
C ILE A 9 -12.88 -12.14 -7.26
N ARG A 10 -11.82 -11.33 -7.12
CA ARG A 10 -11.69 -10.05 -7.85
C ARG A 10 -10.89 -10.25 -9.14
N ASN A 11 -11.33 -9.59 -10.19
CA ASN A 11 -10.56 -9.50 -11.43
C ASN A 11 -9.22 -8.79 -11.16
N ASN A 12 -8.19 -9.18 -11.92
CA ASN A 12 -6.85 -8.57 -11.82
C ASN A 12 -6.05 -8.85 -10.54
N LEU A 13 -6.38 -9.91 -9.79
CA LEU A 13 -5.66 -10.34 -8.58
C LEU A 13 -4.14 -10.46 -8.80
N ILE A 14 -3.70 -10.66 -10.03
CA ILE A 14 -2.28 -10.78 -10.42
C ILE A 14 -1.46 -9.56 -9.97
N TYR A 15 -1.99 -8.34 -10.07
CA TYR A 15 -1.27 -7.12 -9.69
C TYR A 15 -1.03 -7.06 -8.17
N LEU A 16 -2.02 -7.49 -7.40
CA LEU A 16 -1.90 -7.57 -5.95
C LEU A 16 -0.88 -8.64 -5.53
N LEU A 17 -0.91 -9.82 -6.16
CA LEU A 17 0.07 -10.88 -5.93
C LEU A 17 1.49 -10.43 -6.28
N MET A 18 1.68 -9.76 -7.41
CA MET A 18 2.98 -9.20 -7.77
C MET A 18 3.47 -8.18 -6.75
N LEU A 19 2.59 -7.31 -6.26
CA LEU A 19 2.95 -6.35 -5.21
C LEU A 19 3.40 -7.06 -3.93
N ILE A 20 2.70 -8.13 -3.50
CA ILE A 20 3.09 -8.95 -2.35
C ILE A 20 4.47 -9.59 -2.58
N ILE A 21 4.72 -10.15 -3.76
CA ILE A 21 6.01 -10.76 -4.12
C ILE A 21 7.14 -9.72 -4.05
N PHE A 22 6.95 -8.54 -4.66
CA PHE A 22 7.96 -7.47 -4.59
C PHE A 22 8.18 -6.97 -3.16
N ASN A 23 7.13 -6.83 -2.36
CA ASN A 23 7.24 -6.48 -0.94
C ASN A 23 8.05 -7.54 -0.17
N PHE A 24 7.81 -8.82 -0.42
CA PHE A 24 8.55 -9.91 0.22
C PHE A 24 10.03 -9.89 -0.18
N LEU A 25 10.32 -9.86 -1.48
CA LEU A 25 11.69 -9.87 -1.99
C LEU A 25 12.48 -8.65 -1.50
N ARG A 26 11.87 -7.46 -1.47
CA ARG A 26 12.50 -6.26 -0.94
C ARG A 26 12.85 -6.40 0.54
N LYS A 27 11.95 -6.95 1.36
CA LYS A 27 12.23 -7.19 2.79
C LYS A 27 13.36 -8.21 2.99
N VAL A 28 13.40 -9.26 2.17
CA VAL A 28 14.48 -10.26 2.23
C VAL A 28 15.82 -9.64 1.84
N ASP A 29 15.88 -8.89 0.74
CA ASP A 29 17.09 -8.19 0.31
C ASP A 29 17.59 -7.21 1.37
N PHE A 30 16.67 -6.47 1.99
CA PHE A 30 16.96 -5.57 3.11
C PHE A 30 17.57 -6.31 4.31
N ILE A 31 17.04 -7.48 4.70
CA ILE A 31 17.60 -8.32 5.76
C ILE A 31 19.02 -8.78 5.41
N VAL A 32 19.27 -9.14 4.15
CA VAL A 32 20.61 -9.51 3.69
C VAL A 32 21.58 -8.33 3.79
N LEU A 33 21.18 -7.14 3.33
CA LEU A 33 21.99 -5.93 3.41
C LEU A 33 22.32 -5.57 4.88
N ASP A 34 21.37 -5.66 5.77
CA ASP A 34 21.57 -5.38 7.20
C ASP A 34 22.48 -6.42 7.87
N LYS A 35 22.22 -7.73 7.68
CA LYS A 35 22.97 -8.80 8.38
C LYS A 35 24.35 -9.10 7.82
N VAL A 36 24.50 -9.05 6.49
CA VAL A 36 25.79 -9.41 5.85
C VAL A 36 26.74 -8.24 5.78
N PHE A 37 26.20 -7.03 5.58
CA PHE A 37 27.01 -5.84 5.35
C PHE A 37 26.97 -4.86 6.53
N GLU A 38 26.15 -5.11 7.56
CA GLU A 38 25.92 -4.21 8.71
C GLU A 38 25.58 -2.77 8.26
N LEU A 39 24.89 -2.67 7.12
CA LEU A 39 24.50 -1.39 6.58
C LEU A 39 23.33 -0.85 7.39
N LYS A 40 23.58 0.23 8.11
CA LYS A 40 22.49 1.00 8.70
C LYS A 40 21.67 1.62 7.58
N ILE A 41 20.36 1.68 7.76
CA ILE A 41 19.47 2.31 6.79
C ILE A 41 19.90 3.78 6.68
N SER A 42 20.41 4.15 5.51
CA SER A 42 20.99 5.47 5.27
C SER A 42 20.24 6.21 4.17
N ILE A 43 20.55 7.49 4.03
CA ILE A 43 20.07 8.34 2.94
C ILE A 43 20.40 7.76 1.54
N ILE A 44 21.43 6.89 1.43
CA ILE A 44 21.77 6.21 0.18
C ILE A 44 20.63 5.29 -0.24
N PHE A 45 20.01 4.57 0.69
CA PHE A 45 18.86 3.72 0.40
C PHE A 45 17.67 4.55 -0.06
N THR A 46 17.45 5.74 0.53
CA THR A 46 16.42 6.68 0.10
C THR A 46 16.66 7.11 -1.35
N PHE A 47 17.90 7.51 -1.65
CA PHE A 47 18.27 7.90 -3.01
C PHE A 47 18.09 6.76 -4.01
N LEU A 48 18.53 5.53 -3.68
CA LEU A 48 18.37 4.35 -4.53
C LEU A 48 16.89 3.97 -4.71
N MET A 49 16.05 4.14 -3.69
CA MET A 49 14.61 3.93 -3.78
C MET A 49 13.99 4.85 -4.83
N PHE A 50 14.18 6.16 -4.70
CA PHE A 50 13.65 7.13 -5.64
C PHE A 50 14.24 7.02 -7.04
N LEU A 51 15.52 6.63 -7.15
CA LEU A 51 16.15 6.34 -8.44
C LEU A 51 15.47 5.14 -9.10
N GLY A 52 15.16 4.09 -8.33
CA GLY A 52 14.43 2.91 -8.81
C GLY A 52 13.03 3.27 -9.32
N GLU A 53 12.30 4.11 -8.60
CA GLU A 53 10.99 4.64 -9.01
C GLU A 53 11.07 5.45 -10.30
N PHE A 54 12.01 6.39 -10.36
CA PHE A 54 12.21 7.21 -11.54
C PHE A 54 12.51 6.37 -12.78
N LEU A 55 13.44 5.42 -12.67
CA LEU A 55 13.84 4.55 -13.77
C LEU A 55 12.70 3.62 -14.20
N ALA A 56 12.01 2.98 -13.25
CA ALA A 56 10.87 2.13 -13.54
C ALA A 56 9.75 2.92 -14.23
N GLY A 57 9.40 4.09 -13.67
CA GLY A 57 8.41 4.98 -14.26
C GLY A 57 8.79 5.41 -15.67
N LEU A 58 10.03 5.84 -15.89
CA LEU A 58 10.53 6.29 -17.19
C LEU A 58 10.51 5.17 -18.24
N ILE A 59 11.01 3.98 -17.88
CA ILE A 59 11.10 2.84 -18.82
C ILE A 59 9.70 2.37 -19.22
N ILE A 60 8.81 2.15 -18.23
CA ILE A 60 7.47 1.63 -18.50
C ILE A 60 6.63 2.67 -19.24
N TYR A 61 6.71 3.95 -18.86
CA TYR A 61 5.99 5.03 -19.54
C TYR A 61 6.41 5.18 -21.00
N LYS A 62 7.73 5.15 -21.29
CA LYS A 62 8.23 5.17 -22.67
C LYS A 62 7.78 3.96 -23.48
N TYR A 63 7.81 2.77 -22.85
CA TYR A 63 7.35 1.55 -23.50
C TYR A 63 5.85 1.63 -23.85
N GLN A 64 5.02 2.12 -22.93
CA GLN A 64 3.60 2.34 -23.18
C GLN A 64 3.34 3.31 -24.34
N ILE A 65 4.05 4.44 -24.38
CA ILE A 65 3.90 5.42 -25.48
C ILE A 65 4.27 4.76 -26.80
N SER A 66 5.40 4.07 -26.88
CA SER A 66 5.85 3.37 -28.09
C SER A 66 4.85 2.31 -28.54
N PHE A 67 4.34 1.50 -27.59
CA PHE A 67 3.33 0.49 -27.88
C PHE A 67 2.02 1.09 -28.40
N LEU A 68 1.54 2.18 -27.81
CA LEU A 68 0.34 2.88 -28.22
C LEU A 68 0.50 3.56 -29.59
N GLN A 69 1.67 4.09 -29.91
CA GLN A 69 1.98 4.68 -31.21
C GLN A 69 1.97 3.62 -32.31
N ASN A 70 2.56 2.44 -32.05
CA ASN A 70 2.59 1.33 -33.00
C ASN A 70 1.20 0.69 -33.22
N LYS A 71 0.31 0.74 -32.22
CA LYS A 71 -1.05 0.19 -32.32
C LYS A 71 -2.05 1.12 -33.00
N LYS A 72 -1.69 2.35 -33.34
CA LYS A 72 -2.54 3.29 -34.14
C LYS A 72 -2.96 2.72 -35.50
N THR A 73 -2.29 1.69 -35.97
CA THR A 73 -2.55 1.08 -37.28
C THR A 73 -3.54 -0.10 -37.26
N ASN A 74 -3.91 -0.65 -36.08
CA ASN A 74 -4.83 -1.79 -35.97
C ASN A 74 -5.93 -1.52 -34.95
N ILE A 75 -6.98 -0.81 -35.39
CA ILE A 75 -8.19 -0.56 -34.60
C ILE A 75 -9.12 -1.76 -34.74
N VAL A 76 -9.06 -2.74 -33.85
CA VAL A 76 -10.18 -3.63 -33.54
C VAL A 76 -10.00 -4.12 -32.08
N ASN A 77 -10.99 -3.89 -31.23
CA ASN A 77 -11.10 -4.30 -29.83
C ASN A 77 -10.45 -3.39 -28.76
N GLY A 78 -10.75 -2.11 -28.81
CA GLY A 78 -10.04 -1.07 -28.07
C GLY A 78 -10.69 -0.46 -26.83
N VAL A 79 -11.63 -1.09 -26.12
CA VAL A 79 -12.28 -0.42 -24.97
C VAL A 79 -11.32 -0.20 -23.79
N GLU A 80 -10.44 -1.14 -23.48
CA GLU A 80 -9.46 -0.96 -22.39
C GLU A 80 -8.31 -0.01 -22.73
N LEU A 81 -7.88 0.04 -23.98
CA LEU A 81 -6.82 0.95 -24.44
C LEU A 81 -7.34 2.37 -24.68
N ILE A 82 -8.61 2.52 -25.01
CA ILE A 82 -9.27 3.83 -25.19
C ILE A 82 -9.41 4.58 -23.85
N SER A 83 -9.59 3.89 -22.75
CA SER A 83 -9.70 4.55 -21.43
C SER A 83 -8.45 5.35 -21.02
N TRP A 84 -7.28 5.01 -21.57
CA TRP A 84 -6.04 5.74 -21.35
C TRP A 84 -5.84 6.92 -22.31
N ARG A 85 -6.68 7.03 -23.32
CA ARG A 85 -6.59 8.01 -24.41
C ARG A 85 -7.78 8.95 -24.52
N LEU A 86 -8.85 8.70 -23.80
CA LEU A 86 -9.90 9.70 -23.71
C LEU A 86 -9.25 10.94 -23.13
N GLU A 87 -9.30 12.06 -23.88
CA GLU A 87 -8.94 13.40 -23.42
C GLU A 87 -9.95 13.85 -22.35
N ILE A 88 -10.03 13.08 -21.28
CA ILE A 88 -10.80 13.46 -20.11
C ILE A 88 -10.00 14.62 -19.50
N LYS A 89 -10.62 15.78 -19.46
CA LYS A 89 -9.97 16.95 -18.85
C LYS A 89 -9.71 16.64 -17.38
N PRO A 90 -8.48 16.81 -16.90
CA PRO A 90 -8.18 16.67 -15.48
C PRO A 90 -9.03 17.66 -14.69
N ARG A 91 -9.40 17.28 -13.48
CA ARG A 91 -10.15 18.13 -12.57
C ARG A 91 -9.36 19.38 -12.19
N ASP A 92 -8.08 19.20 -12.00
CA ASP A 92 -7.18 20.25 -11.51
C ASP A 92 -6.30 20.84 -12.61
N SER A 93 -5.77 22.04 -12.38
CA SER A 93 -4.80 22.66 -13.28
C SER A 93 -3.48 21.89 -13.29
N LYS A 94 -2.73 21.95 -14.38
CA LYS A 94 -1.42 21.29 -14.49
C LYS A 94 -0.48 21.67 -13.34
N VAL A 95 -0.47 22.94 -12.93
CA VAL A 95 0.38 23.42 -11.82
C VAL A 95 -0.01 22.73 -10.51
N LYS A 96 -1.31 22.59 -10.25
CA LYS A 96 -1.79 21.89 -9.04
C LYS A 96 -1.43 20.41 -9.08
N ILE A 97 -1.54 19.74 -10.23
CA ILE A 97 -1.14 18.34 -10.39
C ILE A 97 0.36 18.15 -10.05
N TYR A 98 1.25 19.00 -10.59
CA TYR A 98 2.67 18.93 -10.26
C TYR A 98 2.96 19.26 -8.78
N LEU A 99 2.21 20.19 -8.19
CA LEU A 99 2.32 20.47 -6.76
C LEU A 99 1.90 19.27 -5.91
N LEU A 100 0.82 18.58 -6.27
CA LEU A 100 0.36 17.37 -5.57
C LEU A 100 1.37 16.22 -5.71
N LEU A 101 1.97 16.02 -6.90
CA LEU A 101 3.03 15.04 -7.12
C LEU A 101 4.28 15.37 -6.28
N PHE A 102 4.64 16.65 -6.18
CA PHE A 102 5.73 17.09 -5.30
C PHE A 102 5.41 16.82 -3.82
N LEU A 103 4.17 17.11 -3.37
CA LEU A 103 3.74 16.83 -2.01
C LEU A 103 3.72 15.33 -1.72
N ALA A 104 3.29 14.49 -2.66
CA ALA A 104 3.34 13.04 -2.54
C ALA A 104 4.78 12.57 -2.34
N SER A 105 5.71 13.02 -3.18
CA SER A 105 7.14 12.72 -3.04
C SER A 105 7.73 13.25 -1.72
N LEU A 106 7.29 14.41 -1.25
CA LEU A 106 7.73 14.96 0.04
C LEU A 106 7.26 14.10 1.22
N PHE A 107 6.02 13.59 1.18
CA PHE A 107 5.52 12.71 2.23
C PHE A 107 6.24 11.35 2.23
N ASP A 108 6.51 10.77 1.08
CA ASP A 108 7.31 9.55 0.95
C ASP A 108 8.75 9.77 1.48
N PHE A 109 9.34 10.93 1.16
CA PHE A 109 10.65 11.31 1.67
C PHE A 109 10.67 11.49 3.20
N ILE A 110 9.65 12.14 3.78
CA ILE A 110 9.52 12.32 5.24
C ILE A 110 9.30 10.96 5.92
N GLU A 111 8.42 10.11 5.38
CA GLU A 111 8.20 8.75 5.87
C GLU A 111 9.51 7.99 5.95
N PHE A 112 10.27 8.01 4.86
CA PHE A 112 11.53 7.31 4.80
C PHE A 112 12.58 7.90 5.76
N LEU A 113 12.67 9.20 5.92
CA LEU A 113 13.56 9.83 6.91
C LEU A 113 13.21 9.43 8.35
N ILE A 114 11.93 9.41 8.70
CA ILE A 114 11.51 8.98 10.05
C ILE A 114 11.91 7.52 10.25
N SER A 115 11.67 6.66 9.27
CA SER A 115 12.00 5.24 9.31
C SER A 115 13.52 5.00 9.42
N THR A 116 14.33 5.79 8.73
CA THR A 116 15.78 5.60 8.66
C THR A 116 16.55 6.29 9.78
N ASP A 117 16.15 7.51 10.15
CA ASP A 117 16.90 8.34 11.11
C ASP A 117 16.35 8.26 12.54
N SER A 118 15.02 8.18 12.69
CA SER A 118 14.40 8.26 14.01
C SER A 118 14.28 6.88 14.67
N ILE A 119 13.77 5.88 13.94
CA ILE A 119 13.53 4.54 14.49
C ILE A 119 14.84 3.82 14.87
N PRO A 120 15.93 3.85 14.08
CA PRO A 120 17.18 3.16 14.43
C PRO A 120 17.94 3.78 15.60
N LYS A 121 17.75 5.07 15.89
CA LYS A 121 18.37 5.70 17.07
C LYS A 121 17.89 5.11 18.39
N PHE A 122 16.76 4.48 18.36
CA PHE A 122 16.18 3.78 19.49
C PHE A 122 16.56 2.29 19.44
N GLU A 123 17.81 1.96 19.73
CA GLU A 123 18.48 0.65 19.59
C GLU A 123 17.71 -0.56 20.12
N CYS A 124 16.61 -0.36 20.79
CA CYS A 124 15.89 -1.43 21.46
C CYS A 124 14.44 -1.61 21.02
N MET A 125 13.87 -0.73 20.19
CA MET A 125 12.55 -1.03 19.67
C MET A 125 12.71 -1.85 18.43
N SER A 126 12.31 -3.04 18.62
CA SER A 126 12.41 -4.08 17.64
C SER A 126 11.82 -3.61 16.29
N LYS A 127 12.51 -3.91 15.21
CA LYS A 127 11.97 -3.94 13.84
C LYS A 127 10.57 -4.60 13.80
N THR A 128 10.27 -5.40 14.81
CA THR A 128 8.99 -6.06 15.02
C THR A 128 7.87 -5.10 15.43
N LEU A 129 8.12 -3.98 16.10
CA LEU A 129 7.07 -3.03 16.46
C LEU A 129 6.51 -2.33 15.21
N GLU A 130 7.37 -1.88 14.31
CA GLU A 130 6.96 -1.29 13.03
C GLU A 130 6.07 -2.27 12.24
N ILE A 131 6.49 -3.54 12.16
CA ILE A 131 5.73 -4.60 11.49
C ILE A 131 4.37 -4.82 12.17
N ARG A 132 4.31 -4.84 13.50
CA ARG A 132 3.08 -5.08 14.26
C ARG A 132 2.09 -3.92 14.17
N LEU A 133 2.59 -2.69 14.18
CA LEU A 133 1.77 -1.48 14.06
C LEU A 133 1.41 -1.12 12.61
N SER A 134 1.93 -1.84 11.62
CA SER A 134 1.64 -1.55 10.20
C SER A 134 0.15 -1.63 9.84
N SER A 135 -0.65 -2.33 10.62
CA SER A 135 -2.11 -2.32 10.46
C SER A 135 -2.77 -0.96 10.74
N PHE A 136 -2.08 -0.03 11.42
CA PHE A 136 -2.49 1.36 11.54
C PHE A 136 -2.61 2.03 10.17
N LEU A 137 -1.85 1.56 9.19
CA LEU A 137 -1.95 1.98 7.80
C LEU A 137 -3.38 1.84 7.25
N THR A 138 -4.10 0.76 7.61
CA THR A 138 -5.50 0.57 7.17
C THR A 138 -6.45 1.59 7.81
N LEU A 139 -6.28 1.89 9.10
CA LEU A 139 -7.11 2.89 9.78
C LEU A 139 -6.89 4.28 9.20
N SER A 140 -5.63 4.68 9.03
CA SER A 140 -5.29 5.97 8.45
C SER A 140 -5.68 6.07 6.97
N SER A 141 -5.51 5.00 6.18
CA SER A 141 -5.99 4.97 4.78
C SER A 141 -7.51 5.05 4.69
N ALA A 142 -8.25 4.40 5.60
CA ALA A 142 -9.70 4.54 5.67
C ALA A 142 -10.10 5.99 5.99
N PHE A 143 -9.44 6.60 6.97
CA PHE A 143 -9.66 8.01 7.31
C PHE A 143 -9.45 8.93 6.10
N PHE A 144 -8.29 8.85 5.42
CA PHE A 144 -8.04 9.68 4.25
C PHE A 144 -8.95 9.37 3.07
N SER A 145 -9.34 8.11 2.89
CA SER A 145 -10.29 7.74 1.83
C SER A 145 -11.66 8.37 2.02
N ILE A 146 -12.12 8.54 3.28
CA ILE A 146 -13.37 9.25 3.56
C ILE A 146 -13.21 10.74 3.28
N TYR A 147 -12.15 11.36 3.81
CA TYR A 147 -12.02 12.82 3.79
C TYR A 147 -11.52 13.35 2.44
N VAL A 148 -10.56 12.68 1.80
CA VAL A 148 -9.94 13.10 0.54
C VAL A 148 -10.71 12.55 -0.67
N LEU A 149 -11.02 11.25 -0.66
CA LEU A 149 -11.66 10.57 -1.78
C LEU A 149 -13.20 10.53 -1.66
N LYS A 150 -13.76 10.92 -0.51
CA LYS A 150 -15.21 10.89 -0.23
C LYS A 150 -15.84 9.51 -0.46
N LEU A 151 -15.11 8.45 -0.18
CA LEU A 151 -15.60 7.09 -0.33
C LEU A 151 -16.63 6.77 0.77
N GLN A 152 -17.66 6.01 0.39
CA GLN A 152 -18.67 5.54 1.33
C GLN A 152 -18.14 4.34 2.13
N ILE A 153 -18.45 4.34 3.43
CA ILE A 153 -18.10 3.24 4.32
C ILE A 153 -19.36 2.40 4.59
N TYR A 154 -19.20 1.09 4.44
CA TYR A 154 -20.24 0.10 4.67
C TYR A 154 -20.04 -0.63 6.02
N LYS A 155 -21.05 -1.40 6.46
CA LYS A 155 -21.03 -2.09 7.76
C LYS A 155 -19.82 -3.04 7.93
N HIS A 156 -19.45 -3.79 6.90
CA HIS A 156 -18.31 -4.69 6.95
C HIS A 156 -16.96 -3.95 7.07
N HIS A 157 -16.87 -2.76 6.49
CA HIS A 157 -15.69 -1.88 6.69
C HIS A 157 -15.58 -1.44 8.14
N ILE A 158 -16.68 -0.91 8.72
CA ILE A 158 -16.69 -0.45 10.13
C ILE A 158 -16.35 -1.60 11.08
N PHE A 159 -16.95 -2.76 10.88
CA PHE A 159 -16.66 -3.96 11.68
C PHE A 159 -15.18 -4.33 11.66
N SER A 160 -14.58 -4.38 10.47
CA SER A 160 -13.16 -4.71 10.29
C SER A 160 -12.25 -3.66 10.94
N LEU A 161 -12.54 -2.37 10.76
CA LEU A 161 -11.77 -1.26 11.34
C LEU A 161 -11.81 -1.26 12.87
N LEU A 162 -12.96 -1.57 13.47
CA LEU A 162 -13.10 -1.65 14.93
C LEU A 162 -12.25 -2.79 15.52
N ILE A 163 -12.22 -3.96 14.86
CA ILE A 163 -11.39 -5.07 15.32
C ILE A 163 -9.91 -4.75 15.13
N ILE A 164 -9.50 -4.15 14.00
CA ILE A 164 -8.12 -3.73 13.77
C ILE A 164 -7.69 -2.72 14.83
N LEU A 165 -8.55 -1.74 15.16
CA LEU A 165 -8.28 -0.77 16.23
C LEU A 165 -8.10 -1.45 17.59
N ALA A 166 -8.97 -2.38 17.94
CA ALA A 166 -8.85 -3.14 19.18
C ALA A 166 -7.54 -3.94 19.23
N CYS A 167 -7.16 -4.61 18.13
CA CYS A 167 -5.88 -5.32 18.04
C CYS A 167 -4.68 -4.38 18.23
N LEU A 168 -4.71 -3.19 17.60
CA LEU A 168 -3.64 -2.20 17.76
C LEU A 168 -3.49 -1.69 19.19
N ILE A 169 -4.61 -1.44 19.87
CA ILE A 169 -4.60 -1.03 21.28
C ILE A 169 -3.97 -2.15 22.15
N ILE A 170 -4.37 -3.41 21.91
CA ILE A 170 -3.80 -4.55 22.64
C ILE A 170 -2.30 -4.70 22.36
N ILE A 171 -1.86 -4.53 21.10
CA ILE A 171 -0.43 -4.54 20.74
C ILE A 171 0.31 -3.42 21.46
N GLY A 172 -0.19 -2.19 21.44
CA GLY A 172 0.43 -1.04 22.11
C GLY A 172 0.53 -1.24 23.63
N ILE A 173 -0.53 -1.72 24.26
CA ILE A 173 -0.55 -2.01 25.72
C ILE A 173 0.42 -3.15 26.05
N SER A 174 0.40 -4.24 25.30
CA SER A 174 1.29 -5.39 25.54
C SER A 174 2.77 -5.00 25.38
N GLU A 175 3.09 -4.18 24.39
CA GLU A 175 4.44 -3.65 24.18
C GLU A 175 4.90 -2.76 25.34
N TYR A 176 4.02 -1.84 25.77
CA TYR A 176 4.33 -0.98 26.92
C TYR A 176 4.62 -1.77 28.19
N PHE A 177 3.78 -2.77 28.51
CA PHE A 177 3.99 -3.60 29.69
C PHE A 177 5.26 -4.46 29.57
N PHE A 178 5.50 -5.07 28.43
CA PHE A 178 6.67 -5.91 28.19
C PHE A 178 7.98 -5.13 28.36
N GLN A 179 8.06 -3.92 27.81
CA GLN A 179 9.25 -3.08 27.91
C GLN A 179 9.42 -2.45 29.31
N TYR A 180 8.33 -2.09 29.95
CA TYR A 180 8.37 -1.51 31.30
C TYR A 180 8.83 -2.51 32.34
N PHE A 181 8.36 -3.76 32.31
CA PHE A 181 8.76 -4.80 33.25
C PHE A 181 10.21 -5.25 33.05
N ASP A 182 10.76 -5.13 31.88
CA ASP A 182 12.14 -5.52 31.57
C ASP A 182 13.16 -4.44 31.95
N ASN A 183 12.73 -3.30 32.53
CA ASN A 183 13.54 -2.16 33.00
C ASN A 183 14.56 -1.60 31.97
N LYS A 184 14.36 -1.89 30.68
CA LYS A 184 15.33 -1.53 29.65
C LYS A 184 15.20 -0.09 29.17
N ARG A 185 14.11 0.66 29.58
CA ARG A 185 13.82 1.98 28.99
C ARG A 185 13.03 2.96 29.85
N THR A 186 13.18 4.24 29.45
CA THR A 186 12.34 5.33 29.96
C THR A 186 10.97 5.34 29.24
N LYS A 187 9.94 5.82 29.94
CA LYS A 187 8.59 5.97 29.34
C LYS A 187 8.59 6.92 28.15
N GLU A 188 9.44 7.94 28.19
CA GLU A 188 9.54 8.96 27.13
C GLU A 188 10.05 8.36 25.82
N ASP A 189 11.04 7.49 25.86
CA ASP A 189 11.57 6.80 24.68
C ASP A 189 10.51 5.93 24.01
N PHE A 190 9.66 5.24 24.80
CA PHE A 190 8.58 4.42 24.27
C PHE A 190 7.59 5.24 23.45
N PHE A 191 7.08 6.34 24.02
CA PHE A 191 6.12 7.18 23.32
C PHE A 191 6.71 7.83 22.08
N GLN A 192 7.97 8.26 22.15
CA GLN A 192 8.63 8.86 20.99
C GLN A 192 8.72 7.88 19.81
N VAL A 193 9.09 6.63 20.07
CA VAL A 193 9.16 5.61 19.02
C VAL A 193 7.76 5.23 18.54
N LEU A 194 6.81 5.05 19.45
CA LEU A 194 5.41 4.76 19.07
C LEU A 194 4.87 5.83 18.11
N PHE A 195 5.04 7.12 18.45
CA PHE A 195 4.61 8.21 17.60
C PHE A 195 5.38 8.28 16.28
N SER A 196 6.68 7.95 16.27
CA SER A 196 7.47 7.87 15.05
C SER A 196 6.94 6.79 14.11
N VAL A 197 6.67 5.58 14.62
CA VAL A 197 6.12 4.48 13.84
C VAL A 197 4.71 4.79 13.31
N LEU A 198 3.85 5.35 14.17
CA LEU A 198 2.52 5.79 13.74
C LEU A 198 2.61 6.91 12.69
N GLY A 199 3.57 7.81 12.83
CA GLY A 199 3.85 8.88 11.86
C GLY A 199 4.24 8.33 10.48
N VAL A 200 5.12 7.33 10.42
CA VAL A 200 5.49 6.63 9.18
C VAL A 200 4.24 6.11 8.48
N HIS A 201 3.40 5.37 9.18
CA HIS A 201 2.18 4.81 8.59
C HIS A 201 1.14 5.87 8.21
N PHE A 202 1.09 6.98 8.95
CA PHE A 202 0.21 8.12 8.63
C PHE A 202 0.62 8.78 7.31
N PHE A 203 1.92 9.10 7.13
CA PHE A 203 2.42 9.71 5.90
C PHE A 203 2.27 8.77 4.69
N ASN A 204 2.52 7.48 4.86
CA ASN A 204 2.31 6.46 3.82
C ASN A 204 0.82 6.41 3.38
N SER A 205 -0.12 6.46 4.32
CA SER A 205 -1.55 6.48 4.00
C SER A 205 -1.98 7.75 3.28
N LEU A 206 -1.41 8.88 3.66
CA LEU A 206 -1.67 10.16 3.01
C LEU A 206 -1.15 10.15 1.58
N LEU A 207 0.07 9.63 1.38
CA LEU A 207 0.68 9.41 0.07
C LEU A 207 -0.23 8.56 -0.83
N ASP A 208 -0.64 7.37 -0.36
CA ASP A 208 -1.50 6.46 -1.14
C ASP A 208 -2.85 7.10 -1.51
N SER A 209 -3.38 7.95 -0.64
CA SER A 209 -4.65 8.67 -0.90
C SER A 209 -4.48 9.80 -1.90
N LEU A 210 -3.34 10.50 -1.88
CA LEU A 210 -3.00 11.50 -2.89
C LEU A 210 -2.76 10.85 -4.25
N ASP A 211 -2.02 9.74 -4.30
CA ASP A 211 -1.82 8.95 -5.52
C ASP A 211 -3.18 8.56 -6.13
N LYS A 212 -4.08 8.02 -5.30
CA LYS A 212 -5.42 7.64 -5.77
C LYS A 212 -6.20 8.84 -6.30
N TYR A 213 -6.12 9.99 -5.62
CA TYR A 213 -6.74 11.22 -6.09
C TYR A 213 -6.24 11.63 -7.46
N LEU A 214 -4.92 11.66 -7.65
CA LEU A 214 -4.28 12.01 -8.94
C LEU A 214 -4.67 11.03 -10.06
N LEU A 215 -4.77 9.74 -9.73
CA LEU A 215 -5.09 8.68 -10.71
C LEU A 215 -6.56 8.66 -11.12
N GLU A 216 -7.49 9.00 -10.22
CA GLU A 216 -8.94 8.93 -10.47
C GLU A 216 -9.54 10.26 -10.89
N TYR A 217 -9.16 11.37 -10.25
CA TYR A 217 -9.79 12.67 -10.51
C TYR A 217 -9.03 13.50 -11.54
N ASP A 218 -7.71 13.36 -11.56
CA ASP A 218 -6.86 14.08 -12.51
C ASP A 218 -6.39 13.22 -13.69
N PHE A 219 -6.76 11.93 -13.68
CA PHE A 219 -6.46 10.97 -14.76
C PHE A 219 -4.98 10.89 -15.13
N VAL A 220 -4.10 11.14 -14.15
CA VAL A 220 -2.65 11.04 -14.35
C VAL A 220 -2.28 9.60 -14.68
N ASN A 221 -1.37 9.41 -15.64
CA ASN A 221 -0.86 8.07 -15.93
C ASN A 221 -0.04 7.55 -14.74
N PRO A 222 -0.29 6.33 -14.22
CA PRO A 222 0.41 5.80 -13.06
C PRO A 222 1.94 5.82 -13.18
N PHE A 223 2.47 5.50 -14.36
CA PHE A 223 3.93 5.47 -14.57
C PHE A 223 4.53 6.85 -14.80
N GLN A 224 3.73 7.78 -15.29
CA GLN A 224 4.10 9.19 -15.32
C GLN A 224 4.15 9.78 -13.91
N ALA A 225 3.15 9.48 -13.06
CA ALA A 225 3.15 9.88 -11.65
C ALA A 225 4.38 9.32 -10.93
N LEU A 226 4.63 8.01 -11.04
CA LEU A 226 5.81 7.34 -10.48
C LEU A 226 7.13 7.98 -10.92
N MET A 227 7.25 8.34 -12.20
CA MET A 227 8.43 9.02 -12.72
C MET A 227 8.64 10.40 -12.08
N PHE A 228 7.58 11.20 -11.93
CA PHE A 228 7.69 12.52 -11.30
C PHE A 228 7.96 12.43 -9.80
N GLU A 229 7.29 11.54 -9.08
CA GLU A 229 7.55 11.31 -7.65
C GLU A 229 8.99 10.85 -7.42
N GLY A 230 9.47 9.87 -8.16
CA GLY A 230 10.87 9.45 -8.10
C GLY A 230 11.83 10.59 -8.44
N GLY A 231 11.52 11.41 -9.45
CA GLY A 231 12.32 12.56 -9.83
C GLY A 231 12.41 13.63 -8.74
N PHE A 232 11.28 14.02 -8.14
CA PHE A 232 11.26 14.94 -7.00
C PHE A 232 11.95 14.36 -5.77
N GLY A 233 11.78 13.07 -5.49
CA GLY A 233 12.45 12.37 -4.39
C GLY A 233 13.97 12.35 -4.55
N ILE A 234 14.49 12.16 -5.77
CA ILE A 234 15.93 12.30 -6.06
C ILE A 234 16.43 13.71 -5.70
N ILE A 235 15.70 14.76 -6.11
CA ILE A 235 16.07 16.14 -5.81
C ILE A 235 16.10 16.37 -4.29
N LEU A 236 15.06 15.94 -3.57
CA LEU A 236 14.99 16.02 -2.11
C LEU A 236 16.13 15.28 -1.44
N SER A 237 16.46 14.07 -1.91
CA SER A 237 17.57 13.26 -1.39
C SER A 237 18.92 13.94 -1.59
N ILE A 238 19.14 14.55 -2.75
CA ILE A 238 20.37 15.32 -3.05
C ILE A 238 20.47 16.55 -2.12
N ILE A 239 19.38 17.29 -1.95
CA ILE A 239 19.36 18.46 -1.04
C ILE A 239 19.71 18.01 0.39
N TYR A 240 19.11 16.93 0.87
CA TYR A 240 19.39 16.39 2.21
C TYR A 240 20.85 15.94 2.35
N LEU A 241 21.42 15.28 1.33
CA LEU A 241 22.83 14.89 1.29
C LEU A 241 23.75 16.10 1.43
N PHE A 242 23.43 17.21 0.78
CA PHE A 242 24.23 18.44 0.90
C PHE A 242 24.12 19.09 2.29
N ILE A 243 22.93 19.08 2.89
CA ILE A 243 22.71 19.61 4.26
C ILE A 243 23.48 18.75 5.29
N ASN A 244 23.37 17.43 5.19
CA ASN A 244 23.97 16.47 6.12
C ASN A 244 25.28 15.86 5.60
N ARG A 245 26.03 16.58 4.75
CA ARG A 245 27.21 16.07 4.03
C ARG A 245 28.23 15.34 4.91
N LYS A 246 28.49 15.82 6.13
CA LYS A 246 29.52 15.26 7.00
C LYS A 246 29.16 13.84 7.46
N SER A 247 27.92 13.60 7.89
CA SER A 247 27.46 12.28 8.33
C SER A 247 27.28 11.32 7.17
N SER A 248 26.70 11.77 6.06
CA SER A 248 26.42 10.95 4.89
C SER A 248 27.69 10.50 4.16
N PHE A 249 28.67 11.38 3.99
CA PHE A 249 29.95 11.00 3.39
C PHE A 249 30.79 10.11 4.30
N ALA A 250 30.74 10.33 5.62
CA ALA A 250 31.42 9.45 6.58
C ALA A 250 30.88 8.02 6.50
N GLU A 251 29.57 7.88 6.36
CA GLU A 251 28.91 6.56 6.22
C GLU A 251 29.30 5.87 4.90
N ILE A 252 29.35 6.58 3.77
CA ILE A 252 29.82 6.02 2.48
C ILE A 252 31.25 5.54 2.58
N ILE A 253 32.14 6.34 3.20
CA ILE A 253 33.54 5.98 3.41
C ILE A 253 33.68 4.77 4.33
N ASP A 254 32.88 4.70 5.40
CA ASP A 254 32.89 3.55 6.31
C ASP A 254 32.46 2.25 5.62
N ILE A 255 31.41 2.31 4.79
CA ILE A 255 30.95 1.18 3.96
C ILE A 255 32.06 0.73 3.00
N TYR A 256 32.74 1.66 2.34
CA TYR A 256 33.83 1.37 1.45
C TYR A 256 34.99 0.69 2.20
N ASN A 257 35.49 1.31 3.28
CA ASN A 257 36.61 0.81 4.06
C ASN A 257 36.36 -0.58 4.67
N LYS A 258 35.14 -0.85 5.14
CA LYS A 258 34.73 -2.17 5.68
C LYS A 258 34.78 -3.28 4.62
N ASN A 259 34.59 -2.95 3.35
CA ASN A 259 34.48 -3.94 2.28
C ASN A 259 35.68 -3.91 1.31
N GLU A 260 36.62 -2.97 1.43
CA GLU A 260 37.77 -2.79 0.52
C GLU A 260 38.66 -4.04 0.43
N ASN A 261 38.90 -4.72 1.54
CA ASN A 261 39.81 -5.87 1.60
C ASN A 261 39.21 -7.17 1.03
N ASN A 262 37.95 -7.21 0.63
CA ASN A 262 37.29 -8.40 0.10
C ASN A 262 36.49 -8.08 -1.17
N ILE A 263 37.15 -8.24 -2.33
CA ILE A 263 36.56 -7.94 -3.64
C ILE A 263 35.24 -8.70 -3.85
N ILE A 264 35.15 -9.95 -3.42
CA ILE A 264 33.94 -10.77 -3.60
C ILE A 264 32.79 -10.17 -2.78
N LYS A 265 33.05 -9.77 -1.53
CA LYS A 265 32.06 -9.14 -0.65
C LYS A 265 31.60 -7.80 -1.24
N PHE A 266 32.52 -7.02 -1.81
CA PHE A 266 32.20 -5.75 -2.46
C PHE A 266 31.36 -5.92 -3.72
N ILE A 267 31.67 -6.89 -4.58
CA ILE A 267 30.84 -7.23 -5.75
C ILE A 267 29.44 -7.66 -5.31
N PHE A 268 29.36 -8.51 -4.28
CA PHE A 268 28.07 -8.95 -3.74
C PHE A 268 27.23 -7.77 -3.18
N LEU A 269 27.87 -6.81 -2.51
CA LEU A 269 27.23 -5.57 -2.06
C LEU A 269 26.62 -4.79 -3.24
N ILE A 270 27.37 -4.61 -4.34
CA ILE A 270 26.87 -3.91 -5.53
C ILE A 270 25.67 -4.65 -6.15
N ILE A 271 25.70 -5.98 -6.18
CA ILE A 271 24.59 -6.79 -6.67
C ILE A 271 23.35 -6.58 -5.79
N CYS A 272 23.48 -6.65 -4.47
CA CYS A 272 22.36 -6.42 -3.54
C CYS A 272 21.80 -4.98 -3.66
N LEU A 273 22.64 -3.95 -3.75
CA LEU A 273 22.18 -2.57 -3.95
C LEU A 273 21.47 -2.37 -5.30
N SER A 274 21.96 -3.04 -6.36
CA SER A 274 21.30 -3.01 -7.65
C SER A 274 19.96 -3.75 -7.62
N LEU A 275 19.90 -4.88 -6.91
CA LEU A 275 18.65 -5.61 -6.68
C LEU A 275 17.66 -4.79 -5.85
N TYR A 276 18.12 -4.11 -4.80
CA TYR A 276 17.31 -3.19 -4.00
C TYR A 276 16.65 -2.11 -4.86
N LEU A 277 17.42 -1.47 -5.75
CA LEU A 277 16.92 -0.47 -6.70
C LEU A 277 15.82 -1.06 -7.61
N LEU A 278 16.05 -2.22 -8.20
CA LEU A 278 15.09 -2.87 -9.10
C LEU A 278 13.82 -3.30 -8.36
N LEU A 279 13.96 -3.87 -7.17
CA LEU A 279 12.83 -4.32 -6.36
C LEU A 279 11.96 -3.16 -5.89
N ASN A 280 12.55 -2.01 -5.50
CA ASN A 280 11.80 -0.82 -5.15
C ASN A 280 11.07 -0.22 -6.36
N GLY A 281 11.74 -0.12 -7.51
CA GLY A 281 11.11 0.34 -8.74
C GLY A 281 9.92 -0.55 -9.14
N GLY A 282 10.09 -1.87 -9.09
CA GLY A 282 9.04 -2.84 -9.37
C GLY A 282 7.88 -2.76 -8.35
N ARG A 283 8.19 -2.73 -7.05
CA ARG A 283 7.19 -2.57 -5.98
C ARG A 283 6.33 -1.33 -6.20
N ASN A 284 6.96 -0.19 -6.43
CA ASN A 284 6.24 1.07 -6.54
C ASN A 284 5.46 1.18 -7.87
N ALA A 285 5.96 0.58 -8.96
CA ALA A 285 5.18 0.43 -10.19
C ALA A 285 3.87 -0.36 -9.93
N TYR A 286 3.95 -1.50 -9.24
CA TYR A 286 2.76 -2.27 -8.86
C TYR A 286 1.91 -1.58 -7.79
N ARG A 287 2.48 -0.77 -6.88
CA ARG A 287 1.74 0.09 -5.94
C ARG A 287 0.80 1.03 -6.68
N PHE A 288 1.30 1.76 -7.67
CA PHE A 288 0.47 2.67 -8.48
C PHE A 288 -0.61 1.94 -9.27
N VAL A 289 -0.29 0.81 -9.89
CA VAL A 289 -1.27 0.00 -10.61
C VAL A 289 -2.35 -0.53 -9.66
N THR A 290 -1.97 -1.03 -8.50
CA THR A 290 -2.91 -1.53 -7.47
C THR A 290 -3.79 -0.40 -6.93
N ASN A 291 -3.23 0.77 -6.65
CA ASN A 291 -4.00 1.95 -6.22
C ASN A 291 -4.99 2.39 -7.30
N LYS A 292 -4.64 2.29 -8.59
CA LYS A 292 -5.55 2.63 -9.67
C LYS A 292 -6.71 1.63 -9.80
N ILE A 293 -6.40 0.33 -9.77
CA ILE A 293 -7.38 -0.76 -10.02
C ILE A 293 -8.28 -1.00 -8.81
N TYR A 294 -7.70 -0.95 -7.62
CA TYR A 294 -8.39 -1.24 -6.37
C TYR A 294 -8.60 0.05 -5.54
N SER A 295 -8.21 0.01 -4.31
CA SER A 295 -8.27 1.13 -3.37
C SER A 295 -6.96 1.23 -2.59
N PRO A 296 -6.66 2.37 -1.96
CA PRO A 296 -5.53 2.48 -1.04
C PRO A 296 -5.54 1.39 0.03
N MET A 297 -6.71 0.99 0.49
CA MET A 297 -6.86 -0.03 1.52
C MET A 297 -6.53 -1.45 1.03
N ALA A 298 -6.78 -1.77 -0.26
CA ALA A 298 -6.34 -3.04 -0.84
C ALA A 298 -4.81 -3.10 -0.94
N LYS A 299 -4.17 -1.97 -1.24
CA LYS A 299 -2.71 -1.84 -1.20
C LYS A 299 -2.18 -2.03 0.22
N THR A 300 -2.79 -1.41 1.24
CA THR A 300 -2.32 -1.54 2.63
C THR A 300 -2.33 -3.00 3.11
N LEU A 301 -3.30 -3.81 2.67
CA LEU A 301 -3.32 -5.24 2.98
C LEU A 301 -2.02 -5.94 2.53
N THR A 302 -1.45 -5.54 1.38
CA THR A 302 -0.20 -6.14 0.88
C THR A 302 1.01 -5.84 1.75
N ASP A 303 0.98 -4.76 2.51
CA ASP A 303 2.08 -4.35 3.38
C ASP A 303 2.13 -5.18 4.67
N TYR A 304 0.98 -5.63 5.18
CA TYR A 304 0.92 -6.39 6.44
C TYR A 304 0.49 -7.85 6.31
N ILE A 305 0.07 -8.33 5.12
CA ILE A 305 -0.31 -9.74 4.92
C ILE A 305 0.83 -10.71 5.24
N LEU A 306 2.08 -10.26 5.07
CA LEU A 306 3.28 -11.04 5.37
C LEU A 306 3.76 -10.90 6.82
N ASN A 307 3.12 -10.07 7.64
CA ASN A 307 3.56 -9.82 9.01
C ASN A 307 3.63 -11.07 9.89
N PRO A 308 2.65 -12.00 9.87
CA PRO A 308 2.76 -13.22 10.65
C PRO A 308 4.03 -14.01 10.32
N PHE A 309 4.43 -14.05 9.04
CA PHE A 309 5.65 -14.71 8.60
C PHE A 309 6.91 -14.01 9.14
N PHE A 310 6.98 -12.68 9.05
CA PHE A 310 8.12 -11.93 9.56
C PHE A 310 8.20 -11.96 11.10
N ILE A 311 7.08 -11.97 11.82
CA ILE A 311 7.06 -12.15 13.28
C ILE A 311 7.68 -13.52 13.66
N ILE A 312 7.34 -14.58 12.93
CA ILE A 312 7.93 -15.91 13.12
C ILE A 312 9.43 -15.88 12.80
N TYR A 313 9.81 -15.28 11.68
CA TYR A 313 11.21 -15.17 11.27
C TYR A 313 12.05 -14.47 12.35
N TYR A 314 11.64 -13.29 12.82
CA TYR A 314 12.35 -12.54 13.83
C TYR A 314 12.43 -13.27 15.18
N PHE A 315 11.39 -14.01 15.52
CA PHE A 315 11.39 -14.81 16.75
C PHE A 315 12.44 -15.92 16.74
N PHE A 316 12.67 -16.59 15.62
CA PHE A 316 13.61 -17.70 15.54
C PHE A 316 15.03 -17.31 15.16
N PHE A 317 15.23 -16.21 14.46
CA PHE A 317 16.51 -15.87 13.85
C PHE A 317 17.12 -14.55 14.32
N GLU A 318 16.44 -13.75 15.12
CA GLU A 318 16.99 -12.53 15.71
C GLU A 318 17.06 -12.65 17.25
N ASP A 319 18.29 -12.64 17.77
CA ASP A 319 18.57 -12.69 19.22
C ASP A 319 18.00 -11.46 19.98
N ASP A 320 17.78 -10.36 19.27
CA ASP A 320 17.26 -9.10 19.83
C ASP A 320 15.79 -9.18 20.30
N PHE A 321 15.04 -10.17 19.82
CA PHE A 321 13.65 -10.34 20.24
C PHE A 321 13.54 -10.97 21.63
N ILE A 322 14.56 -11.75 22.01
CA ILE A 322 14.55 -12.56 23.23
C ILE A 322 15.95 -12.51 23.84
N GLY A 323 16.39 -11.46 24.44
CA GLY A 323 17.65 -11.31 25.22
C GLY A 323 18.37 -12.59 25.68
N GLY A 324 18.70 -13.49 24.76
CA GLY A 324 19.55 -14.68 24.96
C GLY A 324 18.99 -15.81 25.83
N LYS A 325 17.86 -15.63 26.53
CA LYS A 325 17.19 -16.68 27.30
C LYS A 325 15.70 -16.60 27.11
N GLN A 326 15.14 -17.60 26.44
CA GLN A 326 13.70 -17.74 26.24
C GLN A 326 12.99 -17.91 27.60
N ASN A 327 12.37 -16.83 28.08
CA ASN A 327 11.50 -16.89 29.25
C ASN A 327 10.07 -17.23 28.80
N LYS A 328 9.27 -17.81 29.72
CA LYS A 328 7.85 -18.08 29.42
C LYS A 328 7.06 -16.84 29.01
N GLN A 329 7.46 -15.66 29.47
CA GLN A 329 6.87 -14.36 29.11
C GLN A 329 7.11 -14.02 27.65
N ASP A 330 8.30 -14.32 27.11
CA ASP A 330 8.66 -14.04 25.72
C ASP A 330 7.83 -14.89 24.76
N ILE A 331 7.62 -16.17 25.10
CA ILE A 331 6.78 -17.08 24.32
C ILE A 331 5.32 -16.62 24.32
N PHE A 332 4.80 -16.21 25.48
CA PHE A 332 3.43 -15.69 25.58
C PHE A 332 3.26 -14.44 24.72
N TYR A 333 4.20 -13.53 24.81
CA TYR A 333 4.19 -12.30 24.03
C TYR A 333 4.29 -12.55 22.52
N PHE A 334 5.15 -13.47 22.08
CA PHE A 334 5.23 -13.91 20.69
C PHE A 334 3.90 -14.50 20.20
N VAL A 335 3.32 -15.44 20.94
CA VAL A 335 2.06 -16.08 20.57
C VAL A 335 0.93 -15.05 20.48
N LEU A 336 0.84 -14.13 21.44
CA LEU A 336 -0.14 -13.06 21.43
C LEU A 336 -0.02 -12.20 20.17
N ASN A 337 1.19 -11.74 19.84
CA ASN A 337 1.42 -10.90 18.66
C ASN A 337 1.16 -11.65 17.35
N LEU A 338 1.48 -12.93 17.28
CA LEU A 338 1.19 -13.76 16.12
C LEU A 338 -0.32 -13.89 15.90
N ILE A 339 -1.08 -14.18 16.98
CA ILE A 339 -2.54 -14.29 16.91
C ILE A 339 -3.16 -12.95 16.48
N LEU A 340 -2.75 -11.84 17.09
CA LEU A 340 -3.25 -10.51 16.74
C LEU A 340 -2.94 -10.16 15.29
N SER A 341 -1.75 -10.48 14.80
CA SER A 341 -1.37 -10.26 13.41
C SER A 341 -2.22 -11.07 12.42
N ILE A 342 -2.53 -12.33 12.76
CA ILE A 342 -3.44 -13.16 11.95
C ILE A 342 -4.86 -12.59 11.92
N ILE A 343 -5.39 -12.12 13.07
CA ILE A 343 -6.70 -11.48 13.15
C ILE A 343 -6.74 -10.22 12.29
N VAL A 344 -5.70 -9.39 12.34
CA VAL A 344 -5.58 -8.18 11.52
C VAL A 344 -5.60 -8.50 10.03
N VAL A 345 -4.84 -9.51 9.58
CA VAL A 345 -4.85 -9.94 8.18
C VAL A 345 -6.24 -10.43 7.77
N PHE A 346 -6.89 -11.20 8.62
CA PHE A 346 -8.26 -11.69 8.38
C PHE A 346 -9.26 -10.52 8.24
N CYS A 347 -9.20 -9.54 9.15
CA CYS A 347 -10.02 -8.33 9.08
C CYS A 347 -9.72 -7.48 7.83
N GLY A 348 -8.46 -7.38 7.43
CA GLY A 348 -8.08 -6.74 6.18
C GLY A 348 -8.65 -7.42 4.94
N CYS A 349 -8.74 -8.75 4.95
CA CYS A 349 -9.40 -9.51 3.89
C CYS A 349 -10.92 -9.28 3.86
N ILE A 350 -11.58 -9.15 5.03
CA ILE A 350 -13.00 -8.80 5.11
C ILE A 350 -13.23 -7.37 4.60
N TYR A 351 -12.41 -6.44 5.06
CA TYR A 351 -12.48 -5.04 4.65
C TYR A 351 -12.42 -4.87 3.13
N ASN A 352 -11.53 -5.61 2.47
CA ASN A 352 -11.33 -5.55 1.03
C ASN A 352 -12.22 -6.53 0.24
N GLU A 353 -13.20 -7.15 0.89
CA GLU A 353 -14.13 -8.12 0.30
C GLU A 353 -13.48 -9.37 -0.32
N PHE A 354 -12.21 -9.69 0.04
CA PHE A 354 -11.62 -10.99 -0.30
C PHE A 354 -12.28 -12.12 0.48
N LEU A 355 -12.77 -11.82 1.69
CA LEU A 355 -13.60 -12.68 2.50
C LEU A 355 -14.94 -11.99 2.78
N VAL A 356 -16.04 -12.60 2.34
CA VAL A 356 -17.39 -12.11 2.58
C VAL A 356 -18.03 -12.90 3.71
N LEU A 357 -18.48 -12.21 4.77
CA LEU A 357 -19.17 -12.80 5.91
C LEU A 357 -20.68 -12.66 5.72
N PHE A 358 -21.40 -13.77 5.76
CA PHE A 358 -22.87 -13.81 5.65
C PHE A 358 -23.60 -13.69 7.01
N CYS A 359 -22.91 -13.23 8.04
CA CYS A 359 -23.51 -13.00 9.36
C CYS A 359 -23.82 -11.51 9.56
N TYR A 360 -24.87 -11.22 10.32
CA TYR A 360 -25.29 -9.83 10.69
C TYR A 360 -25.50 -8.88 9.50
N ASN A 361 -25.89 -9.40 8.32
CA ASN A 361 -26.05 -8.64 7.08
C ASN A 361 -24.77 -7.87 6.64
N LEU A 362 -23.60 -8.39 6.95
CA LEU A 362 -22.33 -7.80 6.52
C LEU A 362 -22.08 -7.96 5.02
N ASP A 363 -22.71 -8.92 4.38
CA ASP A 363 -22.68 -9.18 2.94
C ASP A 363 -23.57 -8.23 2.13
N HIS A 364 -24.57 -7.61 2.78
CA HIS A 364 -25.60 -6.83 2.10
C HIS A 364 -25.04 -5.67 1.26
N ASP A 365 -24.00 -5.01 1.75
CA ASP A 365 -23.42 -3.81 1.10
C ASP A 365 -22.06 -4.10 0.45
N THR A 366 -21.78 -5.36 0.07
CA THR A 366 -20.61 -5.69 -0.74
C THR A 366 -20.78 -5.25 -2.19
N HIS A 367 -19.68 -4.97 -2.88
CA HIS A 367 -19.71 -4.53 -4.28
C HIS A 367 -20.53 -5.45 -5.19
N SER A 368 -20.42 -6.76 -4.99
CA SER A 368 -21.19 -7.73 -5.76
C SER A 368 -22.70 -7.64 -5.51
N GLN A 369 -23.12 -7.39 -4.27
CA GLN A 369 -24.55 -7.28 -3.93
C GLN A 369 -25.12 -5.91 -4.35
N VAL A 370 -24.31 -4.85 -4.27
CA VAL A 370 -24.71 -3.52 -4.75
C VAL A 370 -24.87 -3.54 -6.28
N ALA A 371 -23.93 -4.17 -7.00
CA ALA A 371 -24.02 -4.33 -8.46
C ALA A 371 -25.28 -5.11 -8.87
N LEU A 372 -25.54 -6.26 -8.23
CA LEU A 372 -26.73 -7.06 -8.51
C LEU A 372 -28.05 -6.28 -8.26
N ARG A 373 -28.08 -5.42 -7.24
CA ARG A 373 -29.25 -4.58 -6.95
C ARG A 373 -29.42 -3.45 -7.96
N SER A 374 -28.34 -2.88 -8.49
CA SER A 374 -28.41 -1.87 -9.53
C SER A 374 -28.88 -2.47 -10.85
N GLU A 375 -28.34 -3.62 -11.24
CA GLU A 375 -28.78 -4.36 -12.42
C GLU A 375 -30.27 -4.75 -12.33
N ALA A 376 -30.71 -5.22 -11.13
CA ALA A 376 -32.12 -5.55 -10.93
C ALA A 376 -33.05 -4.33 -11.01
N LYS A 377 -32.61 -3.16 -10.52
CA LYS A 377 -33.37 -1.92 -10.69
C LYS A 377 -33.48 -1.48 -12.14
N GLU A 378 -32.35 -1.50 -12.87
CA GLU A 378 -32.36 -1.18 -14.29
C GLU A 378 -33.29 -2.12 -15.08
N CYS A 379 -33.30 -3.43 -14.75
CA CYS A 379 -34.22 -4.38 -15.40
C CYS A 379 -35.68 -4.10 -15.09
N ILE A 380 -36.01 -3.64 -13.88
CA ILE A 380 -37.38 -3.28 -13.48
C ILE A 380 -37.81 -2.01 -14.20
N GLU A 381 -36.99 -0.95 -14.20
CA GLU A 381 -37.27 0.30 -14.91
C GLU A 381 -37.41 0.09 -16.43
N PHE A 382 -36.62 -0.81 -17.02
CA PHE A 382 -36.78 -1.20 -18.44
C PHE A 382 -38.06 -1.97 -18.65
N GLY A 383 -38.44 -2.87 -17.73
CA GLY A 383 -39.70 -3.65 -17.81
C GLY A 383 -40.94 -2.75 -17.72
N GLU A 384 -40.98 -1.82 -16.79
CA GLU A 384 -42.07 -0.87 -16.63
C GLU A 384 -42.23 0.03 -17.87
N ASN A 385 -41.14 0.50 -18.47
CA ASN A 385 -41.18 1.27 -19.72
C ASN A 385 -41.68 0.47 -20.92
N PHE A 386 -41.49 -0.86 -20.94
CA PHE A 386 -42.02 -1.73 -22.00
C PHE A 386 -43.52 -1.99 -21.85
N GLU A 387 -44.01 -2.12 -20.60
CA GLU A 387 -45.45 -2.29 -20.33
C GLU A 387 -46.23 -1.01 -20.61
N ASP A 388 -45.72 0.16 -20.31
CA ASP A 388 -46.34 1.46 -20.61
C ASP A 388 -46.43 1.71 -22.11
N ASN A 389 -45.39 1.42 -22.86
CA ASN A 389 -45.42 1.58 -24.34
C ASN A 389 -46.35 0.56 -25.04
N SER A 390 -46.49 -0.66 -24.50
CA SER A 390 -47.39 -1.66 -25.03
C SER A 390 -48.87 -1.29 -24.77
N SER A 391 -49.18 -0.63 -23.69
CA SER A 391 -50.52 -0.15 -23.36
C SER A 391 -50.95 1.08 -24.17
N GLU A 392 -50.01 1.93 -24.62
CA GLU A 392 -50.28 3.04 -25.54
C GLU A 392 -50.57 2.57 -26.96
N GLU A 393 -49.85 1.57 -27.50
CA GLU A 393 -50.10 0.99 -28.83
C GLU A 393 -51.43 0.23 -28.93
N GLU A 394 -51.94 -0.40 -27.86
CA GLU A 394 -53.24 -1.05 -27.83
C GLU A 394 -54.41 -0.03 -27.81
N ASN A 395 -54.18 1.17 -27.28
CA ASN A 395 -55.23 2.22 -27.28
C ASN A 395 -55.32 2.99 -28.59
N GLU A 396 -54.25 3.19 -29.37
CA GLU A 396 -54.29 3.87 -30.68
C GLU A 396 -55.00 3.02 -31.75
N ASN A 397 -55.05 1.69 -31.64
CA ASN A 397 -55.72 0.82 -32.59
C ASN A 397 -57.25 0.69 -32.41
N LYS A 398 -57.85 1.33 -31.35
CA LYS A 398 -59.29 1.24 -31.08
C LYS A 398 -60.12 2.41 -31.66
N ASP A 399 -59.46 3.46 -32.16
CA ASP A 399 -60.16 4.68 -32.60
C ASP A 399 -60.22 4.87 -34.13
N THR A 400 -60.07 3.80 -34.94
CA THR A 400 -60.40 3.89 -36.36
C THR A 400 -61.89 3.66 -36.54
N PRO A 401 -62.71 4.67 -36.95
CA PRO A 401 -64.11 4.48 -37.24
C PRO A 401 -64.26 3.71 -38.55
N ASN A 402 -65.03 2.62 -38.50
CA ASN A 402 -65.56 1.94 -39.72
C ASN A 402 -66.56 2.88 -40.42
N ASP A 403 -66.10 3.64 -41.38
CA ASP A 403 -67.00 4.26 -42.36
C ASP A 403 -67.17 3.27 -43.51
N SER A 404 -68.38 2.70 -43.55
CA SER A 404 -69.01 2.03 -44.70
C SER A 404 -70.14 2.85 -45.32
#